data_730b65219b7cbcb0fbbd1df5cd982db7
#
_entry.id   730b65219b7cbcb0fbbd1df5cd982db7
#
_cell.length_a   1.000
_cell.length_b   1.000
_cell.length_c   1.000
_cell.angle_alpha   90.00
_cell.angle_beta   90.00
_cell.angle_gamma   90.00
#
_symmetry.space_group_name_H-M   'P 1'
#
loop_
_entity.id
_entity.type
_entity.pdbx_description
1 polymer ?
#
loop_
_entity_poly.entity_id
_entity_poly.type
_entity_poly.pdbx_seq_one_letter_code
_entity_poly.pdbx_strand_id
1 'polypeptide(L)'
;VHAKDFIIKSYNDGNPGEGAFQTRAGNYLRGTIIGHGNVPVKQCLHILKAAGYDDTIAIEFEGMEPALIAIRIGLANLKRYWEEA
;
A
#
# COMPACT_ATOMS: atom_id res chain seq x y z
N VAL A 1 -3.05 5.59 12.28
CA VAL A 1 -3.34 5.02 10.95
C VAL A 1 -2.11 4.26 10.46
N HIS A 2 -2.36 3.06 9.90
CA HIS A 2 -1.32 2.27 9.25
C HIS A 2 -1.49 2.38 7.74
N ALA A 3 -0.42 2.74 7.04
CA ALA A 3 -0.38 2.83 5.59
C ALA A 3 0.25 1.56 5.02
N LYS A 4 -0.45 0.92 4.11
CA LYS A 4 -0.04 -0.33 3.49
C LYS A 4 -0.54 -0.39 2.05
N ASP A 5 0.22 -0.98 1.16
CA ASP A 5 -0.15 -1.08 -0.25
C ASP A 5 -0.04 -2.52 -0.75
N PHE A 6 -0.89 -2.86 -1.70
CA PHE A 6 -0.99 -4.20 -2.26
C PHE A 6 -1.15 -4.14 -3.77
N ILE A 7 -0.64 -5.17 -4.43
CA ILE A 7 -0.95 -5.47 -5.82
C ILE A 7 -2.05 -6.52 -5.83
N ILE A 8 -3.12 -6.26 -6.58
CA ILE A 8 -4.30 -7.13 -6.65
C ILE A 8 -4.30 -7.84 -8.00
N LYS A 9 -4.49 -9.17 -7.97
CA LYS A 9 -4.63 -9.99 -9.17
C LYS A 9 -5.93 -10.77 -9.11
N SER A 10 -6.72 -10.72 -10.19
CA SER A 10 -7.97 -11.48 -10.28
C SER A 10 -7.70 -12.98 -10.23
N TYR A 11 -8.61 -13.73 -9.60
CA TYR A 11 -8.54 -15.19 -9.59
C TYR A 11 -8.53 -15.78 -11.00
N ASN A 12 -9.15 -15.09 -11.97
CA ASN A 12 -9.19 -15.53 -13.38
C ASN A 12 -7.81 -15.50 -14.05
N ASP A 13 -6.90 -14.69 -13.54
CA ASP A 13 -5.56 -14.53 -14.11
C ASP A 13 -4.55 -15.54 -13.56
N GLY A 14 -5.01 -16.40 -12.65
CA GLY A 14 -4.19 -17.47 -12.07
C GLY A 14 -3.46 -17.06 -10.80
N ASN A 15 -3.11 -18.06 -10.01
CA ASN A 15 -2.37 -17.88 -8.76
C ASN A 15 -0.95 -17.39 -9.06
N PRO A 16 -0.54 -16.22 -8.54
CA PRO A 16 0.82 -15.70 -8.77
C PRO A 16 1.92 -16.47 -8.01
N GLY A 17 1.55 -17.36 -7.10
CA GLY A 17 2.51 -18.19 -6.37
C GLY A 17 3.05 -17.52 -5.11
N GLU A 18 4.32 -17.78 -4.81
CA GLU A 18 4.97 -17.31 -3.60
C GLU A 18 4.87 -15.80 -3.43
N GLY A 19 4.62 -15.37 -2.20
CA GLY A 19 4.50 -13.95 -1.85
C GLY A 19 3.10 -13.40 -1.92
N ALA A 20 2.15 -14.14 -2.47
CA ALA A 20 0.75 -13.74 -2.54
C ALA A 20 -0.12 -14.56 -1.60
N PHE A 21 -1.24 -13.99 -1.21
CA PHE A 21 -2.28 -14.71 -0.47
C PHE A 21 -3.64 -14.49 -1.10
N GLN A 22 -4.56 -15.42 -0.87
CA GLN A 22 -5.89 -15.38 -1.46
C GLN A 22 -6.86 -14.66 -0.51
N THR A 23 -7.66 -13.75 -1.07
CA THR A 23 -8.73 -13.09 -0.32
C THR A 23 -9.95 -13.97 -0.21
N ARG A 24 -10.93 -13.55 0.61
CA ARG A 24 -12.23 -14.22 0.73
C ARG A 24 -12.97 -14.33 -0.59
N ALA A 25 -12.86 -13.32 -1.43
CA ALA A 25 -13.48 -13.30 -2.76
C ALA A 25 -12.73 -14.16 -3.79
N GLY A 26 -11.59 -14.74 -3.41
CA GLY A 26 -10.80 -15.61 -4.28
C GLY A 26 -9.72 -14.91 -5.09
N ASN A 27 -9.61 -13.59 -5.00
CA ASN A 27 -8.54 -12.84 -5.67
C ASN A 27 -7.24 -12.95 -4.89
N TYR A 28 -6.13 -12.55 -5.51
CA TYR A 28 -4.81 -12.64 -4.91
C TYR A 28 -4.26 -11.26 -4.59
N LEU A 29 -3.67 -11.12 -3.40
CA LEU A 29 -2.99 -9.89 -2.96
C LEU A 29 -1.53 -10.19 -2.68
N ARG A 30 -0.67 -9.26 -3.06
CA ARG A 30 0.73 -9.24 -2.65
C ARG A 30 1.06 -7.86 -2.09
N GLY A 31 1.65 -7.81 -0.88
CA GLY A 31 2.14 -6.56 -0.32
C GLY A 31 3.22 -5.94 -1.19
N THR A 32 3.29 -4.63 -1.25
CA THR A 32 4.29 -3.90 -2.03
C THR A 32 4.62 -2.55 -1.41
N ILE A 33 5.52 -1.82 -2.05
CA ILE A 33 5.93 -0.47 -1.67
C ILE A 33 4.73 0.48 -1.76
N ILE A 34 4.54 1.32 -0.75
CA ILE A 34 3.49 2.36 -0.79
C ILE A 34 3.65 3.21 -2.04
N GLY A 35 2.58 3.29 -2.81
CA GLY A 35 2.55 3.98 -4.10
C GLY A 35 2.75 3.09 -5.31
N HIS A 36 3.22 1.84 -5.12
CA HIS A 36 3.44 0.91 -6.21
C HIS A 36 2.27 -0.06 -6.44
N GLY A 37 1.29 -0.05 -5.56
CA GLY A 37 0.16 -0.98 -5.62
C GLY A 37 -1.13 -0.35 -6.11
N ASN A 38 -2.21 -1.06 -5.84
CA ASN A 38 -3.56 -0.68 -6.29
C ASN A 38 -4.37 0.05 -5.22
N VAL A 39 -3.88 0.14 -3.98
CA VAL A 39 -4.58 0.89 -2.93
C VAL A 39 -4.51 2.38 -3.26
N PRO A 40 -5.64 3.11 -3.24
CA PRO A 40 -5.65 4.55 -3.54
C PRO A 40 -5.13 5.36 -2.34
N VAL A 41 -3.84 5.19 -2.02
CA VAL A 41 -3.21 5.78 -0.83
C VAL A 41 -3.31 7.30 -0.85
N LYS A 42 -3.02 7.92 -1.99
CA LYS A 42 -3.09 9.40 -2.11
C LYS A 42 -4.48 9.93 -1.81
N GLN A 43 -5.52 9.26 -2.31
CA GLN A 43 -6.91 9.63 -2.05
C GLN A 43 -7.26 9.46 -0.57
N CYS A 44 -6.82 8.36 0.05
CA CYS A 44 -7.04 8.12 1.48
C CYS A 44 -6.38 9.21 2.33
N LEU A 45 -5.16 9.62 2.00
CA LEU A 45 -4.48 10.70 2.69
C LEU A 45 -5.18 12.04 2.52
N HIS A 46 -5.71 12.31 1.33
CA HIS A 46 -6.50 13.50 1.08
C HIS A 46 -7.73 13.56 2.01
N ILE A 47 -8.44 12.46 2.16
CA ILE A 47 -9.60 12.36 3.04
C ILE A 47 -9.20 12.58 4.50
N LEU A 48 -8.11 11.94 4.95
CA LEU A 48 -7.62 12.09 6.33
C LEU A 48 -7.24 13.55 6.61
N LYS A 49 -6.53 14.18 5.70
CA LYS A 49 -6.09 15.57 5.85
C LYS A 49 -7.28 16.53 5.86
N ALA A 50 -8.26 16.33 4.99
CA ALA A 50 -9.48 17.13 4.96
C ALA A 50 -10.29 16.99 6.25
N ALA A 51 -10.25 15.83 6.89
CA ALA A 51 -10.92 15.56 8.16
C ALA A 51 -10.15 16.10 9.38
N GLY A 52 -8.98 16.69 9.19
CA GLY A 52 -8.17 17.26 10.28
C GLY A 52 -7.29 16.26 11.02
N TYR A 53 -7.02 15.09 10.43
CA TYR A 53 -6.13 14.11 11.05
C TYR A 53 -4.71 14.67 11.16
N ASP A 54 -4.16 14.69 12.38
CA ASP A 54 -2.83 15.22 12.67
C ASP A 54 -1.97 14.30 13.55
N ASP A 55 -2.31 13.02 13.58
CA ASP A 55 -1.60 12.02 14.35
C ASP A 55 -0.64 11.22 13.44
N THR A 56 -0.06 10.16 13.98
CA THR A 56 0.95 9.34 13.31
C THR A 56 0.36 8.53 12.16
N ILE A 57 1.09 8.46 11.05
CA ILE A 57 0.84 7.52 9.96
C ILE A 57 2.03 6.57 9.92
N ALA A 58 1.81 5.32 10.31
CA ALA A 58 2.85 4.30 10.34
C ALA A 58 2.86 3.50 9.04
N ILE A 59 4.06 3.22 8.53
CA ILE A 59 4.22 2.36 7.36
C ILE A 59 4.26 0.91 7.80
N GLU A 60 3.42 0.07 7.19
CA GLU A 60 3.53 -1.37 7.24
C GLU A 60 3.96 -1.89 5.87
N PHE A 61 5.05 -2.64 5.83
CA PHE A 61 5.52 -3.24 4.59
C PHE A 61 5.64 -4.75 4.75
N GLU A 62 4.94 -5.49 3.90
CA GLU A 62 4.97 -6.96 3.86
C GLU A 62 5.06 -7.43 2.40
N GLY A 63 5.98 -6.87 1.64
CA GLY A 63 6.23 -7.24 0.26
C GLY A 63 7.48 -8.09 0.09
N MET A 64 7.82 -8.39 -1.15
CA MET A 64 8.99 -9.19 -1.51
C MET A 64 10.22 -8.34 -1.82
N GLU A 65 10.06 -7.05 -1.97
CA GLU A 65 11.15 -6.12 -2.22
C GLU A 65 12.05 -6.01 -0.97
N PRO A 66 13.34 -5.67 -1.12
CA PRO A 66 14.22 -5.45 0.04
C PRO A 66 13.63 -4.40 0.97
N ALA A 67 13.50 -4.71 2.26
CA ALA A 67 12.75 -3.89 3.21
C ALA A 67 13.26 -2.46 3.34
N LEU A 68 14.58 -2.24 3.39
CA LEU A 68 15.13 -0.89 3.53
C LEU A 68 14.84 -0.02 2.33
N ILE A 69 14.94 -0.57 1.13
CA ILE A 69 14.60 0.13 -0.12
C ILE A 69 13.11 0.42 -0.15
N ALA A 70 12.29 -0.57 0.18
CA ALA A 70 10.84 -0.46 0.17
C ALA A 70 10.33 0.62 1.13
N ILE A 71 10.87 0.67 2.33
CA ILE A 71 10.48 1.66 3.34
C ILE A 71 10.94 3.06 2.92
N ARG A 72 12.16 3.18 2.39
CA ARG A 72 12.68 4.48 1.92
C ARG A 72 11.82 5.06 0.80
N ILE A 73 11.50 4.26 -0.21
CA ILE A 73 10.66 4.70 -1.33
C ILE A 73 9.23 4.99 -0.84
N GLY A 74 8.68 4.10 -0.04
CA GLY A 74 7.33 4.23 0.50
C GLY A 74 7.17 5.48 1.36
N LEU A 75 8.16 5.79 2.20
CA LEU A 75 8.13 6.99 3.03
C LEU A 75 8.18 8.26 2.18
N ALA A 76 9.03 8.29 1.16
CA ALA A 76 9.11 9.42 0.24
C ALA A 76 7.78 9.64 -0.50
N ASN A 77 7.14 8.56 -0.96
CA ASN A 77 5.84 8.63 -1.60
C ASN A 77 4.76 9.12 -0.63
N LEU A 78 4.76 8.59 0.59
CA LEU A 78 3.77 8.97 1.61
C LEU A 78 3.84 10.46 1.95
N LYS A 79 5.06 10.99 2.13
CA LYS A 79 5.29 12.41 2.39
C LYS A 79 4.82 13.28 1.23
N ARG A 80 5.16 12.90 0.02
CA ARG A 80 4.76 13.64 -1.18
C ARG A 80 3.24 13.65 -1.35
N TYR A 81 2.57 12.49 -1.17
CA TYR A 81 1.12 12.39 -1.25
C TYR A 81 0.43 13.25 -0.20
N TRP A 82 0.98 13.30 1.01
CA TRP A 82 0.44 14.15 2.05
C TRP A 82 0.55 15.64 1.71
N GLU A 83 1.70 16.07 1.17
CA GLU A 83 1.91 17.45 0.74
C GLU A 83 0.98 17.83 -0.40
N GLU A 84 0.72 16.92 -1.31
CA GLU A 84 -0.16 17.13 -2.46
C GLU A 84 -1.66 17.00 -2.12
N ALA A 85 -1.95 16.56 -0.93
CA ALA A 85 -3.33 16.29 -0.52
C ALA A 85 -4.18 17.57 -0.29
#